data_ec82ccc17d84dcfd1fa97c79ca2901a6
#
_entry.id   ec82ccc17d84dcfd1fa97c79ca2901a6
#
_cell.length_a   1.000
_cell.length_b   1.000
_cell.length_c   1.000
_cell.angle_alpha   90.00
_cell.angle_beta   90.00
_cell.angle_gamma   90.00
#
_symmetry.space_group_name_H-M   'P 1'
#
loop_
_entity.id
_entity.type
_entity.pdbx_description
1 polymer ?
#
loop_
_entity_poly.entity_id
_entity_poly.type
_entity_poly.pdbx_seq_one_letter_code
_entity_poly.pdbx_strand_id
1 'polypeptide(L)'
;MTPNSSPRRNRAPLGQHFLASPAVLARIGAAIDVGAADTALEVGPGRGALTRLLAGRAGRVVAVEKDGRLASTLEAAFRREGITNVTIVHGDILQLLAVQPDALGLPANYAVVANIPYYLTA
;
A
#
# COMPACT_ATOMS: atom_id res chain seq x y z
N MET A 1 25.14 1.42 21.33
CA MET A 1 24.81 1.47 20.92
C MET A 1 24.36 1.16 20.77
N THR A 2 24.28 0.96 20.80
CA THR A 2 23.88 0.69 20.50
C THR A 2 23.39 0.42 19.87
N PRO A 3 23.57 0.04 19.59
CA PRO A 3 23.05 -0.21 18.76
C PRO A 3 22.04 -0.75 18.72
N ASN A 4 22.11 -0.91 19.25
CA ASN A 4 21.11 -1.21 19.35
C ASN A 4 20.11 -0.90 19.20
N SER A 5 20.30 -0.91 19.56
CA SER A 5 19.11 -0.19 19.33
C SER A 5 18.85 -0.11 17.89
N SER A 6 19.81 -0.04 17.20
CA SER A 6 19.62 0.15 15.82
C SER A 6 18.79 -0.87 15.16
N PRO A 7 19.02 -2.11 15.33
CA PRO A 7 18.29 -3.06 14.51
C PRO A 7 16.82 -3.01 14.73
N ARG A 8 16.43 -2.93 15.96
CA ARG A 8 15.03 -3.00 16.21
C ARG A 8 14.29 -1.87 15.70
N ARG A 9 14.82 -0.73 15.88
CA ARG A 9 14.10 0.43 15.47
C ARG A 9 14.01 0.52 14.00
N ASN A 10 14.95 -0.08 13.33
CA ASN A 10 14.96 -0.04 11.90
C ASN A 10 14.23 -1.18 11.28
N ARG A 11 13.69 -2.01 12.13
CA ARG A 11 13.07 -3.17 11.62
C ARG A 11 11.80 -2.81 10.90
N ALA A 12 11.78 -2.92 9.61
CA ALA A 12 10.56 -2.83 8.86
C ALA A 12 9.73 -4.06 9.12
N PRO A 13 8.41 -3.96 9.00
CA PRO A 13 7.58 -5.15 9.01
C PRO A 13 8.08 -6.14 7.99
N LEU A 14 7.98 -7.42 8.30
CA LEU A 14 8.47 -8.46 7.41
C LEU A 14 7.88 -8.35 6.02
N GLY A 15 6.61 -7.95 5.93
CA GLY A 15 5.97 -7.76 4.64
C GLY A 15 6.67 -6.71 3.80
N GLN A 16 7.13 -5.62 4.42
CA GLN A 16 7.81 -4.58 3.69
C GLN A 16 9.17 -5.03 3.19
N HIS A 17 9.87 -5.83 3.98
CA HIS A 17 11.13 -6.40 3.53
C HIS A 17 10.92 -7.32 2.34
N PHE A 18 9.92 -8.17 2.42
CA PHE A 18 9.64 -9.08 1.32
C PHE A 18 9.22 -8.34 0.06
N LEU A 19 8.45 -7.26 0.21
CA LEU A 19 8.03 -6.46 -0.93
C LEU A 19 9.18 -5.74 -1.60
N ALA A 20 10.32 -5.60 -0.92
CA ALA A 20 11.51 -5.04 -1.54
C ALA A 20 12.21 -6.05 -2.43
N SER A 21 11.88 -7.34 -2.32
CA SER A 21 12.47 -8.38 -3.14
C SER A 21 11.72 -8.51 -4.47
N PRO A 22 12.40 -8.35 -5.62
CA PRO A 22 11.73 -8.50 -6.91
C PRO A 22 11.08 -9.87 -7.08
N ALA A 23 11.71 -10.93 -6.58
CA ALA A 23 11.17 -12.27 -6.72
C ALA A 23 9.86 -12.45 -5.94
N VAL A 24 9.83 -11.93 -4.72
CA VAL A 24 8.63 -12.02 -3.89
C VAL A 24 7.52 -11.14 -4.46
N LEU A 25 7.87 -9.95 -4.91
CA LEU A 25 6.91 -9.05 -5.51
C LEU A 25 6.29 -9.67 -6.76
N ALA A 26 7.08 -10.36 -7.56
CA ALA A 26 6.57 -11.04 -8.74
C ALA A 26 5.59 -12.16 -8.37
N ARG A 27 5.86 -12.89 -7.29
CA ARG A 27 4.95 -13.93 -6.81
C ARG A 27 3.64 -13.35 -6.32
N ILE A 28 3.71 -12.27 -5.58
CA ILE A 28 2.52 -11.59 -5.11
C ILE A 28 1.72 -11.10 -6.30
N GLY A 29 2.39 -10.50 -7.27
CA GLY A 29 1.75 -10.02 -8.47
C GLY A 29 1.05 -11.12 -9.25
N ALA A 30 1.65 -12.30 -9.31
CA ALA A 30 1.04 -13.43 -9.99
C ALA A 30 -0.22 -13.94 -9.28
N ALA A 31 -0.29 -13.76 -7.96
CA ALA A 31 -1.42 -14.21 -7.17
C ALA A 31 -2.58 -13.22 -7.16
N ILE A 32 -2.32 -11.97 -7.51
CA ILE A 32 -3.34 -10.93 -7.48
C ILE A 32 -4.14 -10.96 -8.79
N ASP A 33 -5.45 -11.12 -8.65
CA ASP A 33 -6.35 -11.16 -9.77
C ASP A 33 -7.05 -9.80 -9.92
N VAL A 34 -6.32 -8.84 -10.46
CA VAL A 34 -6.81 -7.47 -10.66
C VAL A 34 -6.48 -7.06 -12.07
N GLY A 35 -7.46 -6.55 -12.79
CA GLY A 35 -7.31 -6.12 -14.17
C GLY A 35 -7.65 -4.65 -14.37
N ALA A 36 -7.57 -4.22 -15.64
CA ALA A 36 -7.72 -2.82 -16.02
C ALA A 36 -9.08 -2.22 -15.70
N ALA A 37 -10.10 -3.06 -15.55
CA ALA A 37 -11.45 -2.60 -15.21
C ALA A 37 -11.65 -2.48 -13.69
N ASP A 38 -10.69 -2.92 -12.91
CA ASP A 38 -10.86 -3.05 -11.48
C ASP A 38 -10.28 -1.87 -10.71
N THR A 39 -10.86 -1.63 -9.54
CA THR A 39 -10.31 -0.71 -8.55
C THR A 39 -9.74 -1.53 -7.40
N ALA A 40 -8.53 -1.22 -6.98
CA ALA A 40 -7.89 -1.88 -5.86
C ALA A 40 -7.77 -0.89 -4.69
N LEU A 41 -8.10 -1.38 -3.50
CA LEU A 41 -7.85 -0.67 -2.26
C LEU A 41 -6.65 -1.32 -1.60
N GLU A 42 -5.58 -0.56 -1.47
CA GLU A 42 -4.38 -1.05 -0.79
C GLU A 42 -4.27 -0.43 0.59
N VAL A 43 -4.05 -1.26 1.59
CA VAL A 43 -3.89 -0.80 2.96
C VAL A 43 -2.42 -0.92 3.34
N GLY A 44 -1.82 0.20 3.72
CA GLY A 44 -0.43 0.23 4.15
C GLY A 44 0.57 0.11 3.01
N PRO A 45 0.53 1.04 2.04
CA PRO A 45 1.43 0.96 0.88
C PRO A 45 2.91 1.07 1.23
N GLY A 46 3.24 1.66 2.38
CA GLY A 46 4.63 1.81 2.78
C GLY A 46 5.43 2.60 1.77
N ARG A 47 6.43 1.98 1.18
CA ARG A 47 7.27 2.64 0.17
C ARG A 47 6.72 2.50 -1.23
N GLY A 48 5.61 1.81 -1.39
CA GLY A 48 4.88 1.80 -2.64
C GLY A 48 5.27 0.74 -3.65
N ALA A 49 6.03 -0.28 -3.25
CA ALA A 49 6.43 -1.33 -4.19
C ALA A 49 5.22 -2.06 -4.75
N LEU A 50 4.32 -2.51 -3.88
CA LEU A 50 3.11 -3.19 -4.31
C LEU A 50 2.16 -2.21 -5.00
N THR A 51 2.13 -0.98 -4.54
CA THR A 51 1.29 0.06 -5.14
C THR A 51 1.64 0.26 -6.61
N ARG A 52 2.94 0.30 -6.92
CA ARG A 52 3.38 0.47 -8.31
C ARG A 52 2.98 -0.71 -9.18
N LEU A 53 3.08 -1.90 -8.63
CA LEU A 53 2.64 -3.09 -9.34
C LEU A 53 1.15 -3.06 -9.61
N LEU A 54 0.36 -2.70 -8.60
CA LEU A 54 -1.10 -2.57 -8.75
C LEU A 54 -1.45 -1.49 -9.76
N ALA A 55 -0.72 -0.37 -9.74
CA ALA A 55 -0.97 0.72 -10.68
C ALA A 55 -0.79 0.29 -12.12
N GLY A 56 0.11 -0.67 -12.36
CA GLY A 56 0.33 -1.20 -13.71
C GLY A 56 -0.73 -2.17 -14.16
N ARG A 57 -1.59 -2.63 -13.28
CA ARG A 57 -2.60 -3.62 -13.59
C ARG A 57 -4.02 -3.12 -13.45
N ALA A 58 -4.32 -2.43 -12.36
CA ALA A 58 -5.66 -1.95 -12.07
C ALA A 58 -5.95 -0.68 -12.83
N GLY A 59 -7.22 -0.42 -13.04
CA GLY A 59 -7.62 0.85 -13.61
C GLY A 59 -7.42 1.98 -12.63
N ARG A 60 -7.58 1.69 -11.33
CA ARG A 60 -7.43 2.67 -10.28
C ARG A 60 -6.96 2.00 -9.00
N VAL A 61 -6.10 2.69 -8.26
CA VAL A 61 -5.64 2.23 -6.95
C VAL A 61 -5.91 3.34 -5.93
N VAL A 62 -6.54 2.97 -4.83
CA VAL A 62 -6.67 3.84 -3.67
C VAL A 62 -5.81 3.22 -2.58
N ALA A 63 -4.79 3.92 -2.15
CA ALA A 63 -3.86 3.42 -1.14
C ALA A 63 -3.99 4.26 0.13
N VAL A 64 -4.28 3.61 1.24
CA VAL A 64 -4.48 4.29 2.51
C VAL A 64 -3.26 4.07 3.39
N GLU A 65 -2.59 5.16 3.73
CA GLU A 65 -1.38 5.16 4.54
C GLU A 65 -1.62 5.90 5.84
N LYS A 66 -1.32 5.23 6.93
CA LYS A 66 -1.54 5.76 8.27
C LYS A 66 -0.49 6.80 8.65
N ASP A 67 0.72 6.67 8.14
CA ASP A 67 1.82 7.59 8.41
C ASP A 67 1.76 8.74 7.42
N GLY A 68 1.46 9.95 7.92
CA GLY A 68 1.31 11.11 7.05
C GLY A 68 2.56 11.49 6.29
N ARG A 69 3.73 11.26 6.88
CA ARG A 69 4.98 11.57 6.22
C ARG A 69 5.22 10.62 5.06
N LEU A 70 4.94 9.36 5.27
CA LEU A 70 5.04 8.36 4.21
C LEU A 70 4.04 8.64 3.10
N ALA A 71 2.83 8.99 3.46
CA ALA A 71 1.80 9.32 2.47
C ALA A 71 2.24 10.48 1.57
N SER A 72 2.79 11.53 2.18
CA SER A 72 3.28 12.68 1.42
C SER A 72 4.44 12.32 0.51
N THR A 73 5.35 11.50 1.01
CA THR A 73 6.52 11.06 0.23
C THR A 73 6.08 10.25 -0.97
N LEU A 74 5.13 9.34 -0.77
CA LEU A 74 4.62 8.52 -1.86
C LEU A 74 3.91 9.35 -2.90
N GLU A 75 3.09 10.28 -2.46
CA GLU A 75 2.36 11.15 -3.38
C GLU A 75 3.31 11.92 -4.27
N ALA A 76 4.36 12.48 -3.68
CA ALA A 76 5.37 13.21 -4.44
C ALA A 76 6.11 12.30 -5.40
N ALA A 77 6.47 11.10 -4.96
CA ALA A 77 7.19 10.15 -5.79
C ALA A 77 6.37 9.73 -7.00
N PHE A 78 5.09 9.41 -6.77
CA PHE A 78 4.23 8.96 -7.86
C PHE A 78 3.97 10.07 -8.87
N ARG A 79 3.88 11.30 -8.39
CA ARG A 79 3.74 12.45 -9.28
C ARG A 79 4.97 12.58 -10.20
N ARG A 80 6.17 12.43 -9.61
CA ARG A 80 7.40 12.48 -10.40
C ARG A 80 7.50 11.34 -11.39
N GLU A 81 6.97 10.18 -11.04
CA GLU A 81 7.04 8.99 -11.88
C GLU A 81 5.94 8.97 -12.95
N GLY A 82 5.04 9.94 -12.93
CA GLY A 82 3.96 9.99 -13.90
C GLY A 82 2.86 8.98 -13.68
N ILE A 83 2.74 8.48 -12.44
CA ILE A 83 1.67 7.54 -12.09
C ILE A 83 0.43 8.35 -11.78
N THR A 84 -0.61 8.17 -12.58
CA THR A 84 -1.81 9.02 -12.50
C THR A 84 -3.04 8.31 -11.99
N ASN A 85 -2.99 6.98 -11.85
CA ASN A 85 -4.16 6.21 -11.44
C ASN A 85 -4.13 5.77 -9.97
N VAL A 86 -3.26 6.38 -9.16
CA VAL A 86 -3.16 6.07 -7.73
C VAL A 86 -3.56 7.30 -6.95
N THR A 87 -4.44 7.11 -5.98
CA THR A 87 -4.81 8.12 -5.00
C THR A 87 -4.25 7.69 -3.66
N ILE A 88 -3.41 8.51 -3.06
CA ILE A 88 -2.88 8.24 -1.72
C ILE A 88 -3.76 8.98 -0.71
N VAL A 89 -4.27 8.24 0.25
CA VAL A 89 -5.10 8.80 1.32
C VAL A 89 -4.38 8.62 2.65
N HIS A 90 -4.18 9.71 3.36
CA HIS A 90 -3.61 9.65 4.70
C HIS A 90 -4.73 9.39 5.69
N GLY A 91 -4.65 8.31 6.43
CA GLY A 91 -5.65 8.00 7.43
C GLY A 91 -5.59 6.57 7.92
N ASP A 92 -6.49 6.26 8.81
CA ASP A 92 -6.66 4.93 9.36
C ASP A 92 -7.80 4.25 8.59
N ILE A 93 -7.51 3.14 7.94
CA ILE A 93 -8.49 2.48 7.07
C ILE A 93 -9.75 2.06 7.83
N LEU A 94 -9.60 1.55 9.05
CA LEU A 94 -10.76 1.11 9.81
C LEU A 94 -11.67 2.29 10.14
N GLN A 95 -11.07 3.41 10.51
CA GLN A 95 -11.83 4.60 10.83
C GLN A 95 -12.49 5.18 9.59
N LEU A 96 -11.77 5.22 8.48
CA LEU A 96 -12.31 5.75 7.24
C LEU A 96 -13.50 4.94 6.75
N LEU A 97 -13.40 3.61 6.80
CA LEU A 97 -14.49 2.75 6.37
C LEU A 97 -15.70 2.84 7.29
N ALA A 98 -15.45 3.02 8.59
CA ALA A 98 -16.54 3.08 9.57
C ALA A 98 -17.28 4.42 9.57
N VAL A 99 -16.55 5.52 9.36
CA VAL A 99 -17.09 6.86 9.57
C VAL A 99 -17.29 7.61 8.26
N GLN A 100 -16.37 7.45 7.31
CA GLN A 100 -16.39 8.21 6.07
C GLN A 100 -16.09 7.32 4.87
N PRO A 101 -16.88 6.28 4.62
CA PRO A 101 -16.57 5.36 3.53
C PRO A 101 -16.53 6.05 2.17
N ASP A 102 -17.33 7.10 1.99
CA ASP A 102 -17.36 7.82 0.71
C ASP A 102 -16.11 8.64 0.47
N ALA A 103 -15.32 8.91 1.51
CA ALA A 103 -14.10 9.69 1.36
C ALA A 103 -13.06 8.98 0.50
N LEU A 104 -13.16 7.66 0.36
CA LEU A 104 -12.23 6.89 -0.45
C LEU A 104 -12.63 6.86 -1.91
N GLY A 105 -13.86 7.22 -2.24
CA GLY A 105 -14.33 7.25 -3.62
C GLY A 105 -14.30 5.89 -4.28
N LEU A 106 -14.55 4.83 -3.54
CA LEU A 106 -14.51 3.48 -4.06
C LEU A 106 -15.82 3.12 -4.75
N PRO A 107 -15.75 2.32 -5.84
CA PRO A 107 -16.96 1.81 -6.45
C PRO A 107 -17.59 0.72 -5.58
N ALA A 108 -18.74 0.20 -6.01
CA ALA A 108 -19.44 -0.84 -5.25
C ALA A 108 -18.59 -2.10 -5.08
N ASN A 109 -17.81 -2.42 -6.10
CA ASN A 109 -16.94 -3.60 -6.07
C ASN A 109 -15.50 -3.17 -6.23
N TYR A 110 -14.67 -3.62 -5.32
CA TYR A 110 -13.24 -3.34 -5.39
C TYR A 110 -12.48 -4.48 -4.72
N ALA A 111 -11.22 -4.65 -5.14
CA ALA A 111 -10.34 -5.64 -4.55
C ALA A 111 -9.57 -5.02 -3.39
N VAL A 112 -9.39 -5.78 -2.32
CA VAL A 112 -8.63 -5.31 -1.17
C VAL A 112 -7.30 -6.03 -1.13
N VAL A 113 -6.22 -5.24 -1.07
CA VAL A 113 -4.87 -5.77 -0.94
C VAL A 113 -4.24 -5.09 0.27
N ALA A 114 -3.79 -5.89 1.23
CA ALA A 114 -3.24 -5.35 2.45
C ALA A 114 -1.86 -5.91 2.70
N ASN A 115 -0.92 -5.01 2.99
CA ASN A 115 0.41 -5.38 3.42
C ASN A 115 0.47 -5.31 4.93
N ILE A 116 -0.12 -6.28 5.59
CA ILE A 116 -0.18 -6.33 7.04
C ILE A 116 0.92 -7.24 7.55
N PRO A 117 1.81 -6.75 8.41
CA PRO A 117 2.84 -7.61 8.99
C PRO A 117 2.18 -8.76 9.73
N TYR A 118 2.62 -9.96 9.47
CA TYR A 118 1.94 -11.12 10.01
C TYR A 118 1.98 -11.18 11.53
N TYR A 119 2.93 -10.53 12.16
CA TYR A 119 2.97 -10.52 13.62
C TYR A 119 1.79 -9.75 14.24
N LEU A 120 1.09 -8.97 13.45
CA LEU A 120 -0.10 -8.28 13.93
C LEU A 120 -1.33 -9.16 13.90
N THR A 121 -1.24 -10.31 13.26
CA THR A 121 -2.38 -11.21 13.15
C THR A 121 -2.39 -12.29 14.22
N ALA A 122 -1.37 -12.33 15.03
CA ALA A 122 -1.22 -13.37 16.04
C ALA A 122 -2.24 -13.28 17.16
#